data_0a7d60018dfb2c3859baca7d6dd9a8ac
#
_entry.id   0a7d60018dfb2c3859baca7d6dd9a8ac
#
_cell.length_a   1.000
_cell.length_b   1.000
_cell.length_c   1.000
_cell.angle_alpha   90.00
_cell.angle_beta   90.00
_cell.angle_gamma   90.00
#
_symmetry.space_group_name_H-M   'P 1'
#
loop_
_entity.id
_entity.type
_entity.pdbx_description
1 polymer ?
#
loop_
_entity_poly.entity_id
_entity_poly.type
_entity_poly.pdbx_seq_one_letter_code
_entity_poly.pdbx_strand_id
1 'polypeptide(L)'
;MKTVQPPLFCFVFLLTLLNLGCKENKKESQANMETDKTQMESDHIVKTIFGEMPDGTKVEKYTLKNTMGMEVDVITYGGIITRWTAPDKNGKYEDVVLGFDDLKSYLEGNPYFGALIGRYGNR
;
A
#
# COMPACT_ATOMS: atom_id res chain seq x y z
N MET A 1 -6.97 -79.96 13.04
CA MET A 1 -6.60 -78.56 13.18
C MET A 1 -6.80 -77.89 11.81
N LYS A 2 -7.82 -77.03 11.63
CA LYS A 2 -8.11 -76.35 10.38
C LYS A 2 -7.56 -74.91 10.52
N THR A 3 -6.54 -74.58 9.78
CA THR A 3 -6.01 -73.22 9.66
C THR A 3 -6.95 -72.42 8.74
N VAL A 4 -7.59 -71.38 9.29
CA VAL A 4 -8.39 -70.44 8.57
C VAL A 4 -7.46 -69.36 8.06
N GLN A 5 -7.28 -69.26 6.72
CA GLN A 5 -6.60 -68.11 6.10
C GLN A 5 -7.61 -66.97 5.92
N PRO A 6 -7.26 -65.73 6.24
CA PRO A 6 -8.10 -64.61 5.97
C PRO A 6 -8.11 -64.26 4.46
N PRO A 7 -9.24 -63.79 3.91
CA PRO A 7 -9.36 -63.52 2.47
C PRO A 7 -8.50 -62.31 2.06
N LEU A 8 -7.77 -62.54 0.99
CA LEU A 8 -6.86 -61.57 0.32
C LEU A 8 -7.56 -60.26 -0.11
N PHE A 9 -8.88 -60.18 0.05
CA PHE A 9 -9.69 -59.01 -0.37
C PHE A 9 -9.65 -57.82 0.61
N CYS A 10 -9.18 -58.01 1.84
CA CYS A 10 -9.19 -56.93 2.83
C CYS A 10 -7.98 -55.95 2.70
N PHE A 11 -6.93 -56.40 2.01
CA PHE A 11 -5.69 -55.60 1.87
C PHE A 11 -5.72 -54.59 0.71
N VAL A 12 -6.59 -54.83 -0.31
CA VAL A 12 -6.72 -53.94 -1.46
C VAL A 12 -7.59 -52.69 -1.14
N PHE A 13 -8.51 -52.82 -0.17
CA PHE A 13 -9.43 -51.70 0.21
C PHE A 13 -8.80 -50.70 1.17
N LEU A 14 -7.69 -51.07 1.84
CA LEU A 14 -7.02 -50.16 2.77
C LEU A 14 -6.00 -49.23 2.08
N LEU A 15 -5.60 -49.53 0.84
CA LEU A 15 -4.59 -48.74 0.12
C LEU A 15 -5.17 -47.63 -0.72
N THR A 16 -6.51 -47.54 -0.88
CA THR A 16 -7.20 -46.52 -1.69
C THR A 16 -7.66 -45.31 -0.89
N LEU A 17 -7.54 -45.32 0.43
CA LEU A 17 -7.99 -44.22 1.31
C LEU A 17 -6.89 -43.21 1.68
N LEU A 18 -5.65 -43.37 1.17
CA LEU A 18 -4.51 -42.50 1.52
C LEU A 18 -4.22 -41.39 0.49
N ASN A 19 -5.08 -41.19 -0.54
CA ASN A 19 -4.85 -40.17 -1.56
C ASN A 19 -5.86 -39.01 -1.58
N LEU A 20 -6.65 -38.81 -0.52
CA LEU A 20 -7.55 -37.66 -0.39
C LEU A 20 -7.10 -36.70 0.74
N GLY A 21 -5.92 -36.20 0.66
CA GLY A 21 -5.50 -35.21 1.63
C GLY A 21 -4.24 -34.50 1.16
N CYS A 22 -4.40 -33.43 0.43
CA CYS A 22 -3.49 -32.28 0.29
C CYS A 22 -3.60 -31.63 -1.09
N LYS A 23 -4.75 -31.02 -1.40
CA LYS A 23 -4.83 -30.15 -2.57
C LYS A 23 -5.67 -28.87 -2.41
N GLU A 24 -6.05 -28.51 -1.20
CA GLU A 24 -6.92 -27.32 -0.99
C GLU A 24 -6.29 -26.16 -0.24
N ASN A 25 -5.13 -26.30 0.37
CA ASN A 25 -4.55 -25.23 1.21
C ASN A 25 -3.63 -24.24 0.49
N LYS A 26 -3.32 -24.46 -0.80
CA LYS A 26 -2.38 -23.58 -1.51
C LYS A 26 -3.03 -22.40 -2.21
N LYS A 27 -4.33 -22.51 -2.57
CA LYS A 27 -5.08 -21.39 -3.16
C LYS A 27 -5.59 -20.39 -2.12
N GLU A 28 -6.00 -20.88 -0.95
CA GLU A 28 -6.50 -20.03 0.12
C GLU A 28 -5.37 -19.25 0.80
N SER A 29 -4.21 -19.85 0.96
CA SER A 29 -3.01 -19.16 1.49
C SER A 29 -2.45 -18.11 0.52
N GLN A 30 -2.55 -18.31 -0.79
CA GLN A 30 -2.14 -17.30 -1.77
C GLN A 30 -3.15 -16.16 -1.89
N ALA A 31 -4.45 -16.45 -1.86
CA ALA A 31 -5.50 -15.42 -1.89
C ALA A 31 -5.45 -14.54 -0.63
N ASN A 32 -5.26 -15.11 0.55
CA ASN A 32 -5.13 -14.35 1.79
C ASN A 32 -3.85 -13.51 1.85
N MET A 33 -2.74 -13.97 1.26
CA MET A 33 -1.48 -13.22 1.24
C MET A 33 -1.50 -12.09 0.20
N GLU A 34 -2.26 -12.23 -0.88
CA GLU A 34 -2.44 -11.20 -1.90
C GLU A 34 -3.44 -10.13 -1.44
N THR A 35 -4.51 -10.51 -0.74
CA THR A 35 -5.47 -9.60 -0.11
C THR A 35 -4.82 -8.80 1.03
N ASP A 36 -3.97 -9.42 1.85
CA ASP A 36 -3.24 -8.76 2.94
C ASP A 36 -2.21 -7.76 2.40
N LYS A 37 -1.49 -8.09 1.34
CA LYS A 37 -0.59 -7.15 0.65
C LYS A 37 -1.33 -5.95 0.06
N THR A 38 -2.50 -6.16 -0.56
CA THR A 38 -3.30 -5.08 -1.15
C THR A 38 -3.89 -4.17 -0.08
N GLN A 39 -4.31 -4.72 1.08
CA GLN A 39 -4.78 -3.91 2.20
C GLN A 39 -3.65 -3.14 2.89
N MET A 40 -2.48 -3.74 3.09
CA MET A 40 -1.31 -3.02 3.62
C MET A 40 -0.85 -1.89 2.69
N GLU A 41 -0.95 -2.07 1.37
CA GLU A 41 -0.59 -1.03 0.40
C GLU A 41 -1.62 0.12 0.38
N SER A 42 -2.90 -0.14 0.64
CA SER A 42 -3.93 0.89 0.74
C SER A 42 -3.82 1.75 2.01
N ASP A 43 -3.31 1.21 3.11
CA ASP A 43 -3.14 1.94 4.37
C ASP A 43 -1.94 2.91 4.34
N HIS A 44 -1.02 2.75 3.39
CA HIS A 44 0.17 3.59 3.25
C HIS A 44 -0.01 4.76 2.28
N ILE A 45 -1.08 4.77 1.49
CA ILE A 45 -1.37 5.83 0.51
C ILE A 45 -2.82 6.29 0.67
N VAL A 46 -3.01 7.54 1.07
CA VAL A 46 -4.33 8.16 1.18
C VAL A 46 -4.48 9.23 0.10
N LYS A 47 -5.57 9.19 -0.65
CA LYS A 47 -5.91 10.15 -1.69
C LYS A 47 -7.06 11.04 -1.23
N THR A 48 -6.89 12.36 -1.36
CA THR A 48 -7.93 13.37 -1.05
C THR A 48 -7.95 14.46 -2.11
N ILE A 49 -8.99 15.29 -2.12
CA ILE A 49 -9.01 16.51 -2.95
C ILE A 49 -8.30 17.63 -2.20
N PHE A 50 -7.33 18.26 -2.85
CA PHE A 50 -6.61 19.42 -2.31
C PHE A 50 -7.24 20.74 -2.73
N GLY A 51 -7.78 20.79 -3.94
CA GLY A 51 -8.45 21.97 -4.48
C GLY A 51 -8.95 21.77 -5.90
N GLU A 52 -9.45 22.85 -6.51
CA GLU A 52 -9.92 22.85 -7.88
C GLU A 52 -9.32 24.07 -8.61
N MET A 53 -8.80 23.82 -9.81
CA MET A 53 -8.27 24.84 -10.70
C MET A 53 -9.39 25.73 -11.25
N PRO A 54 -9.11 26.95 -11.73
CA PRO A 54 -10.11 27.83 -12.32
C PRO A 54 -10.85 27.24 -13.54
N ASP A 55 -10.26 26.24 -14.21
CA ASP A 55 -10.87 25.51 -15.33
C ASP A 55 -11.72 24.31 -14.89
N GLY A 56 -11.89 24.07 -13.58
CA GLY A 56 -12.62 22.95 -13.02
C GLY A 56 -11.78 21.68 -12.83
N THR A 57 -10.50 21.68 -13.18
CA THR A 57 -9.62 20.53 -12.98
C THR A 57 -9.36 20.31 -11.50
N LYS A 58 -9.64 19.10 -10.99
CA LYS A 58 -9.39 18.76 -9.59
C LYS A 58 -7.90 18.47 -9.35
N VAL A 59 -7.37 19.09 -8.32
CA VAL A 59 -6.04 18.82 -7.81
C VAL A 59 -6.17 17.86 -6.64
N GLU A 60 -5.53 16.70 -6.77
CA GLU A 60 -5.54 15.64 -5.79
C GLU A 60 -4.29 15.73 -4.91
N LYS A 61 -4.43 15.32 -3.65
CA LYS A 61 -3.34 15.17 -2.70
C LYS A 61 -3.18 13.69 -2.35
N TYR A 62 -1.97 13.22 -2.43
CA TYR A 62 -1.57 11.88 -2.00
C TYR A 62 -0.73 12.00 -0.75
N THR A 63 -1.21 11.44 0.35
CA THR A 63 -0.44 11.28 1.58
C THR A 63 0.21 9.90 1.56
N LEU A 64 1.53 9.88 1.54
CA LEU A 64 2.34 8.65 1.63
C LEU A 64 2.79 8.50 3.07
N LYS A 65 2.57 7.34 3.67
CA LYS A 65 2.94 7.07 5.07
C LYS A 65 3.84 5.85 5.18
N ASN A 66 4.95 5.97 5.89
CA ASN A 66 5.78 4.83 6.20
C ASN A 66 5.35 4.11 7.50
N THR A 67 5.90 2.93 7.74
CA THR A 67 5.59 2.12 8.94
C THR A 67 6.01 2.78 10.25
N MET A 68 6.88 3.79 10.21
CA MET A 68 7.34 4.53 11.39
C MET A 68 6.50 5.78 11.68
N GLY A 69 5.49 6.09 10.86
CA GLY A 69 4.59 7.24 11.06
C GLY A 69 5.06 8.54 10.39
N MET A 70 6.13 8.53 9.60
CA MET A 70 6.50 9.65 8.74
C MET A 70 5.52 9.77 7.59
N GLU A 71 5.10 10.98 7.24
CA GLU A 71 4.15 11.26 6.18
C GLU A 71 4.71 12.28 5.19
N VAL A 72 4.36 12.09 3.91
CA VAL A 72 4.67 13.04 2.83
C VAL A 72 3.39 13.29 2.04
N ASP A 73 2.99 14.54 1.92
CA ASP A 73 1.87 14.98 1.09
C ASP A 73 2.38 15.53 -0.25
N VAL A 74 1.88 14.96 -1.34
CA VAL A 74 2.22 15.38 -2.71
C VAL A 74 0.94 15.72 -3.45
N ILE A 75 0.88 16.86 -4.13
CA ILE A 75 -0.26 17.27 -4.93
C ILE A 75 -0.01 17.06 -6.43
N THR A 76 -1.09 16.78 -7.18
CA THR A 76 -1.00 16.59 -8.64
C THR A 76 -0.70 17.89 -9.41
N TYR A 77 -0.86 19.05 -8.80
CA TYR A 77 -0.41 20.32 -9.35
C TYR A 77 1.13 20.42 -9.24
N GLY A 78 1.82 20.17 -10.35
CA GLY A 78 3.28 20.25 -10.43
C GLY A 78 4.06 19.20 -9.65
N GLY A 79 3.39 18.20 -9.05
CA GLY A 79 4.06 17.21 -8.19
C GLY A 79 4.64 17.81 -6.90
N ILE A 80 4.08 18.92 -6.44
CA ILE A 80 4.62 19.68 -5.30
C ILE A 80 4.46 18.88 -4.00
N ILE A 81 5.53 18.82 -3.21
CA ILE A 81 5.48 18.33 -1.83
C ILE A 81 4.97 19.47 -0.95
N THR A 82 3.76 19.32 -0.40
CA THR A 82 3.13 20.35 0.42
C THR A 82 3.38 20.17 1.91
N ARG A 83 3.73 18.95 2.33
CA ARG A 83 4.02 18.59 3.72
C ARG A 83 4.96 17.41 3.78
N TRP A 84 5.89 17.42 4.74
CA TRP A 84 6.74 16.27 5.04
C TRP A 84 7.00 16.26 6.55
N THR A 85 6.52 15.24 7.23
CA THR A 85 6.72 15.12 8.67
C THR A 85 7.97 14.30 8.99
N ALA A 86 8.73 14.78 9.96
CA ALA A 86 9.86 14.05 10.52
C ALA A 86 9.85 14.13 12.06
N PRO A 87 10.34 13.10 12.77
CA PRO A 87 10.39 13.12 14.21
C PRO A 87 11.52 14.03 14.71
N ASP A 88 11.24 14.81 15.75
CA ASP A 88 12.23 15.53 16.53
C ASP A 88 13.02 14.57 17.46
N LYS A 89 13.94 15.10 18.26
CA LYS A 89 14.73 14.34 19.25
C LYS A 89 13.89 13.66 20.34
N ASN A 90 12.62 14.06 20.51
CA ASN A 90 11.68 13.49 21.49
C ASN A 90 10.69 12.52 20.81
N GLY A 91 10.81 12.32 19.49
CA GLY A 91 9.91 11.47 18.71
C GLY A 91 8.61 12.16 18.28
N LYS A 92 8.47 13.50 18.47
CA LYS A 92 7.30 14.25 17.97
C LYS A 92 7.49 14.55 16.49
N TYR A 93 6.48 14.19 15.68
CA TYR A 93 6.47 14.46 14.25
C TYR A 93 5.98 15.89 13.99
N GLU A 94 6.76 16.64 13.25
CA GLU A 94 6.44 18.00 12.80
C GLU A 94 6.75 18.14 11.32
N ASP A 95 6.07 19.07 10.65
CA ASP A 95 6.32 19.40 9.26
C ASP A 95 7.68 20.11 9.13
N VAL A 96 8.50 19.62 8.21
CA VAL A 96 9.88 20.13 8.00
C VAL A 96 10.07 20.82 6.65
N VAL A 97 8.99 20.97 5.84
CA VAL A 97 9.03 21.67 4.57
C VAL A 97 8.21 22.97 4.62
N LEU A 98 8.62 23.93 3.80
CA LEU A 98 7.83 25.14 3.59
C LEU A 98 6.78 24.86 2.52
N GLY A 99 5.54 25.22 2.77
CA GLY A 99 4.41 25.01 1.87
C GLY A 99 3.21 25.85 2.27
N PHE A 100 2.10 25.64 1.54
CA PHE A 100 0.81 26.22 1.82
C PHE A 100 -0.24 25.14 2.01
N ASP A 101 -1.26 25.41 2.82
CA ASP A 101 -2.33 24.47 3.12
C ASP A 101 -3.45 24.48 2.06
N ASP A 102 -3.40 25.41 1.10
CA ASP A 102 -4.43 25.59 0.07
C ASP A 102 -3.84 25.78 -1.32
N LEU A 103 -4.61 25.35 -2.33
CA LEU A 103 -4.21 25.46 -3.74
C LEU A 103 -4.10 26.90 -4.23
N LYS A 104 -4.94 27.81 -3.74
CA LYS A 104 -4.96 29.20 -4.20
C LYS A 104 -3.61 29.87 -3.98
N SER A 105 -3.01 29.66 -2.82
CA SER A 105 -1.69 30.20 -2.48
C SER A 105 -0.59 29.70 -3.42
N TYR A 106 -0.69 28.47 -3.91
CA TYR A 106 0.23 27.95 -4.94
C TYR A 106 -0.01 28.59 -6.32
N LEU A 107 -1.25 28.96 -6.66
CA LEU A 107 -1.60 29.58 -7.93
C LEU A 107 -1.24 31.08 -8.00
N GLU A 108 -1.30 31.78 -6.89
CA GLU A 108 -0.99 33.22 -6.78
C GLU A 108 0.50 33.56 -6.87
N GLY A 109 1.35 32.55 -6.94
CA GLY A 109 2.81 32.68 -7.07
C GLY A 109 3.51 32.26 -5.78
N ASN A 110 4.20 31.16 -5.84
CA ASN A 110 5.02 30.66 -4.74
C ASN A 110 6.51 30.69 -5.14
N PRO A 111 7.44 30.78 -4.18
CA PRO A 111 8.88 30.75 -4.44
C PRO A 111 9.40 29.33 -4.66
N TYR A 112 8.63 28.46 -5.34
CA TYR A 112 8.94 27.06 -5.64
C TYR A 112 9.03 26.16 -4.41
N PHE A 113 8.30 26.47 -3.34
CA PHE A 113 8.22 25.60 -2.17
C PHE A 113 7.80 24.17 -2.56
N GLY A 114 8.53 23.17 -2.07
CA GLY A 114 8.24 21.75 -2.29
C GLY A 114 8.35 21.28 -3.75
N ALA A 115 8.88 22.09 -4.65
CA ALA A 115 8.96 21.74 -6.07
C ALA A 115 9.88 20.55 -6.31
N LEU A 116 9.41 19.57 -7.10
CA LEU A 116 10.23 18.48 -7.62
C LEU A 116 10.91 18.94 -8.92
N ILE A 117 12.22 18.98 -8.90
CA ILE A 117 13.02 19.47 -10.03
C ILE A 117 13.52 18.30 -10.86
N GLY A 118 13.12 18.26 -12.12
CA GLY A 118 13.58 17.28 -13.09
C GLY A 118 14.91 17.65 -13.74
N ARG A 119 15.23 16.98 -14.85
CA ARG A 119 16.49 17.16 -15.58
C ARG A 119 16.71 18.59 -16.08
N TYR A 120 15.65 19.31 -16.37
CA TYR A 120 15.66 20.68 -16.92
C TYR A 120 14.99 21.65 -15.93
N GLY A 121 15.44 21.66 -14.70
CA GLY A 121 14.82 22.45 -13.64
C GLY A 121 15.26 23.91 -13.59
N ASN A 122 16.33 24.28 -14.29
CA ASN A 122 16.82 25.65 -14.35
C ASN A 122 17.24 26.04 -15.76
N ARG A 123 17.20 27.33 -16.05
CA ARG A 123 17.61 27.93 -17.32
C ARG A 123 19.06 28.42 -17.25
#